data_a89054852fccf89319ffd8e89076ff94
#
_entry.id   a89054852fccf89319ffd8e89076ff94
#
_cell.length_a   1.000
_cell.length_b   1.000
_cell.length_c   1.000
_cell.angle_alpha   90.00
_cell.angle_beta   90.00
_cell.angle_gamma   90.00
#
_symmetry.space_group_name_H-M   'P 1'
#
loop_
_entity.id
_entity.type
_entity.pdbx_description
1 polymer ?
#
loop_
_entity_poly.entity_id
_entity_poly.type
_entity_poly.pdbx_seq_one_letter_code
_entity_poly.pdbx_strand_id
1 'polypeptide(L)'
;MSRSTRWRAAIAAVAVVAMAATMSACSSGGSDSKDGLILNTAITGGDFQDVFNPYLPTSGTQANRFMIYEPLVQVNKIKSEDYKPWLATKWDWSSDSKTLTFHLRANVKWSDGKPFTSDDVVYTYQMLKDTPALNLNGLEYDSVKADGPLTVVMTFENNGRPSFPKTANTEIVPKHIYSKKGDLTKFEDPSPIGTGPFVFDKAKFSPQSYTLMKNDDYWQKGKPYIGGIRVIGYKDNTAVAAALIQGDVDWSSAYIANIDQTFTAKGPQFKHFWPVIGSDGLITNNAAFPFDDQAIREATSLAINRKQVADSANRPAATNKVGLPLPLFDNAIADKYKDATYSYDVAGAKKLIEQQGYTMGSDGYYAKGGKTLGFTITIPSAYTEQVAAAQIIQANLKQAGMKVAVNGVSVDAIDPLTSKGDYDATIGYPIDEYTTVYGLYNAWMNPKYYAPVGTVDQTKQNIERWNDPQTAKFFADYENATTDAQRNAAIEGLEGRFVEGQPWLILSYYQGYADWNDTKVKGFPTDANPYWRGDPNPVVALQLKPTGK
;
A
#
# COMPACT_ATOMS: atom_id res chain seq x y z
N MET A 1 69.23 44.09 -9.94
CA MET A 1 68.02 43.40 -10.31
C MET A 1 67.95 42.12 -9.49
N SER A 2 67.33 42.10 -8.59
CA SER A 2 66.29 42.21 -7.62
C SER A 2 66.17 40.85 -6.90
N ARG A 3 66.61 40.85 -5.64
CA ARG A 3 66.52 39.76 -4.65
C ARG A 3 65.08 39.73 -4.05
N SER A 4 64.10 39.05 -4.66
CA SER A 4 62.77 38.97 -4.07
C SER A 4 61.95 37.70 -4.39
N THR A 5 62.60 36.59 -4.82
CA THR A 5 61.86 35.41 -5.24
C THR A 5 62.20 34.12 -4.45
N ARG A 6 62.85 34.22 -3.28
CA ARG A 6 63.26 33.02 -2.53
C ARG A 6 62.60 32.85 -1.14
N TRP A 7 61.62 33.65 -0.78
CA TRP A 7 60.94 33.58 0.55
C TRP A 7 59.50 33.16 0.51
N ARG A 8 58.97 32.70 -0.65
CA ARG A 8 57.58 32.21 -0.74
C ARG A 8 57.45 30.68 -0.84
N ALA A 9 58.57 29.94 -0.87
CA ALA A 9 58.57 28.47 -0.98
C ALA A 9 58.69 27.71 0.35
N ALA A 10 58.91 28.41 1.48
CA ALA A 10 59.16 27.76 2.76
C ALA A 10 57.97 27.75 3.74
N ILE A 11 56.84 28.41 3.37
CA ILE A 11 55.62 28.44 4.23
C ILE A 11 54.55 27.48 3.76
N ALA A 12 54.66 26.92 2.54
CA ALA A 12 53.72 25.96 2.00
C ALA A 12 53.95 24.49 2.43
N ALA A 13 55.07 24.16 3.01
CA ALA A 13 55.45 22.78 3.38
C ALA A 13 55.10 22.41 4.83
N VAL A 14 54.73 23.36 5.71
CA VAL A 14 54.35 23.07 7.11
C VAL A 14 52.86 22.95 7.33
N ALA A 15 52.04 23.42 6.34
CA ALA A 15 50.58 23.32 6.45
C ALA A 15 49.97 21.97 5.95
N VAL A 16 50.76 21.15 5.22
CA VAL A 16 50.29 19.86 4.68
C VAL A 16 50.54 18.70 5.66
N VAL A 17 51.43 18.82 6.62
CA VAL A 17 51.66 17.75 7.63
C VAL A 17 50.70 17.83 8.81
N ALA A 18 50.04 18.98 9.06
CA ALA A 18 49.09 19.15 10.15
C ALA A 18 47.66 18.74 9.79
N MET A 19 47.31 18.50 8.48
CA MET A 19 46.00 18.03 8.06
C MET A 19 45.92 16.50 7.85
N ALA A 20 47.03 15.78 7.91
CA ALA A 20 47.05 14.32 7.81
C ALA A 20 46.91 13.60 9.17
N ALA A 21 46.89 14.33 10.28
CA ALA A 21 46.82 13.78 11.64
C ALA A 21 45.42 13.89 12.28
N THR A 22 44.43 14.47 11.58
CA THR A 22 43.04 14.59 12.09
C THR A 22 42.00 13.74 11.33
N MET A 23 42.43 12.90 10.38
CA MET A 23 41.52 11.95 9.70
C MET A 23 41.66 10.48 10.15
N SER A 24 42.31 10.23 11.30
CA SER A 24 42.45 8.86 11.83
C SER A 24 41.72 8.65 13.17
N ALA A 25 40.70 9.45 13.46
CA ALA A 25 39.92 9.30 14.70
C ALA A 25 38.42 9.22 14.46
N CYS A 26 38.00 8.50 13.44
CA CYS A 26 36.61 8.04 13.29
C CYS A 26 36.61 6.60 12.72
N SER A 27 37.32 5.67 13.38
CA SER A 27 37.11 4.24 13.18
C SER A 27 36.76 3.62 14.51
N SER A 28 35.50 3.16 14.60
CA SER A 28 35.01 2.11 15.48
C SER A 28 35.24 2.31 16.98
N GLY A 29 34.47 3.20 17.57
CA GLY A 29 33.91 2.93 18.88
C GLY A 29 32.61 2.18 18.68
N GLY A 30 32.59 0.88 18.79
CA GLY A 30 31.38 0.15 19.12
C GLY A 30 30.94 0.63 20.49
N SER A 31 30.18 1.72 20.55
CA SER A 31 29.39 1.99 21.73
C SER A 31 28.33 0.90 21.76
N ASP A 32 28.40 0.00 22.73
CA ASP A 32 27.22 -0.67 23.26
C ASP A 32 26.24 0.43 23.65
N SER A 33 25.47 0.94 22.66
CA SER A 33 24.45 1.90 22.94
C SER A 33 23.41 1.19 23.77
N LYS A 34 23.02 1.78 24.89
CA LYS A 34 21.92 1.29 25.74
C LYS A 34 20.66 1.03 24.92
N ASP A 35 20.57 1.61 23.74
CA ASP A 35 19.45 1.54 22.82
C ASP A 35 19.42 0.27 21.94
N GLY A 36 20.48 -0.55 21.91
CA GLY A 36 20.57 -1.72 21.02
C GLY A 36 20.72 -1.35 19.53
N LEU A 37 20.58 -2.34 18.63
CA LEU A 37 20.70 -2.14 17.18
C LEU A 37 19.49 -1.39 16.62
N ILE A 38 19.71 -0.22 16.00
CA ILE A 38 18.71 0.53 15.24
C ILE A 38 18.87 0.19 13.75
N LEU A 39 17.80 -0.24 13.11
CA LEU A 39 17.77 -0.48 11.66
C LEU A 39 17.29 0.75 10.90
N ASN A 40 17.99 1.10 9.83
CA ASN A 40 17.57 2.14 8.91
C ASN A 40 16.62 1.55 7.85
N THR A 41 15.42 2.11 7.75
CA THR A 41 14.46 1.78 6.69
C THR A 41 14.24 3.00 5.79
N ALA A 42 13.76 2.77 4.57
CA ALA A 42 13.52 3.82 3.60
C ALA A 42 12.07 3.88 3.13
N ILE A 43 11.61 5.09 2.86
CA ILE A 43 10.33 5.38 2.18
C ILE A 43 10.62 6.29 0.99
N THR A 44 9.96 6.02 -0.13
CA THR A 44 9.99 6.86 -1.33
C THR A 44 8.89 7.91 -1.29
N GLY A 45 9.18 9.14 -1.69
CA GLY A 45 8.16 10.15 -1.99
C GLY A 45 8.12 11.37 -1.12
N GLY A 46 9.06 11.61 -0.22
CA GLY A 46 9.12 12.92 0.36
C GLY A 46 9.44 13.07 1.84
N ASP A 47 9.14 14.25 2.34
CA ASP A 47 9.36 14.66 3.72
C ASP A 47 8.22 14.21 4.63
N PHE A 48 8.56 13.90 5.89
CA PHE A 48 7.60 13.50 6.91
C PHE A 48 6.96 14.72 7.58
N GLN A 49 5.70 14.56 7.92
CA GLN A 49 4.99 15.45 8.82
C GLN A 49 4.87 14.80 10.21
N ASP A 50 4.84 15.61 11.28
CA ASP A 50 4.67 15.15 12.66
C ASP A 50 3.19 14.77 12.92
N VAL A 51 2.64 13.87 12.09
CA VAL A 51 1.24 13.44 12.10
C VAL A 51 1.19 11.93 12.24
N PHE A 52 0.84 11.44 13.44
CA PHE A 52 0.75 10.02 13.77
C PHE A 52 -0.67 9.51 13.99
N ASN A 53 -1.70 10.37 13.94
CA ASN A 53 -3.08 9.92 14.01
C ASN A 53 -3.38 8.95 12.85
N PRO A 54 -3.69 7.66 13.12
CA PRO A 54 -3.83 6.65 12.07
C PRO A 54 -5.05 6.89 11.15
N TYR A 55 -5.94 7.78 11.55
CA TYR A 55 -7.19 8.06 10.85
C TYR A 55 -7.20 9.36 10.04
N LEU A 56 -6.07 10.07 9.97
CA LEU A 56 -5.96 11.24 9.10
C LEU A 56 -5.44 10.84 7.70
N PRO A 57 -6.04 11.37 6.61
CA PRO A 57 -5.65 10.99 5.24
C PRO A 57 -4.26 11.45 4.82
N THR A 58 -3.68 12.41 5.55
CA THR A 58 -2.41 13.08 5.21
C THR A 58 -1.23 12.63 6.06
N SER A 59 -1.35 11.55 6.84
CA SER A 59 -0.23 11.12 7.67
C SER A 59 0.88 10.49 6.82
N GLY A 60 1.90 11.25 6.44
CA GLY A 60 3.10 10.77 5.73
C GLY A 60 3.89 9.72 6.52
N THR A 61 3.54 9.51 7.78
CA THR A 61 4.07 8.48 8.67
C THR A 61 3.29 7.16 8.62
N GLN A 62 2.27 7.05 7.77
CA GLN A 62 1.36 5.89 7.68
C GLN A 62 2.06 4.56 7.48
N ALA A 63 3.16 4.52 6.74
CA ALA A 63 3.85 3.26 6.44
C ALA A 63 4.31 2.49 7.69
N ASN A 64 4.48 3.18 8.82
CA ASN A 64 4.94 2.56 10.08
C ASN A 64 3.96 2.72 11.24
N ARG A 65 2.75 3.16 10.99
CA ARG A 65 1.74 3.35 12.05
C ARG A 65 1.45 2.07 12.82
N PHE A 66 1.42 0.89 12.17
CA PHE A 66 1.27 -0.40 12.83
C PHE A 66 2.43 -0.80 13.76
N MET A 67 3.55 -0.10 13.69
CA MET A 67 4.63 -0.25 14.65
C MET A 67 4.30 0.36 16.02
N ILE A 68 3.38 1.34 16.04
CA ILE A 68 2.95 2.09 17.22
C ILE A 68 1.55 1.65 17.66
N TYR A 69 0.57 1.67 16.74
CA TYR A 69 -0.82 1.28 16.97
C TYR A 69 -1.06 -0.12 16.44
N GLU A 70 -1.66 -0.96 17.25
CA GLU A 70 -1.90 -2.35 16.89
C GLU A 70 -3.38 -2.63 16.63
N PRO A 71 -3.70 -3.54 15.69
CA PRO A 71 -5.05 -4.01 15.45
C PRO A 71 -5.42 -5.17 16.39
N LEU A 72 -6.68 -5.58 16.36
CA LEU A 72 -7.15 -6.77 17.06
C LEU A 72 -6.56 -8.05 16.45
N VAL A 73 -6.46 -8.08 15.12
CA VAL A 73 -5.96 -9.23 14.34
C VAL A 73 -5.07 -8.72 13.21
N GLN A 74 -3.95 -9.37 12.98
CA GLN A 74 -3.11 -9.12 11.80
C GLN A 74 -3.60 -9.95 10.62
N VAL A 75 -3.73 -9.33 9.45
CA VAL A 75 -4.15 -9.97 8.21
C VAL A 75 -2.94 -10.20 7.32
N ASN A 76 -2.69 -11.45 6.92
CA ASN A 76 -1.57 -11.80 6.05
C ASN A 76 -1.91 -11.56 4.58
N LYS A 77 -1.27 -10.59 3.95
CA LYS A 77 -1.60 -10.17 2.57
C LYS A 77 -1.05 -11.10 1.47
N ILE A 78 -0.21 -12.06 1.81
CA ILE A 78 0.34 -13.02 0.83
C ILE A 78 -0.35 -14.38 0.89
N LYS A 79 -1.37 -14.52 1.74
CA LYS A 79 -2.12 -15.75 1.89
C LYS A 79 -3.57 -15.45 2.22
N SER A 80 -4.47 -15.97 1.39
CA SER A 80 -5.91 -15.78 1.59
C SER A 80 -6.35 -16.31 2.95
N GLU A 81 -7.16 -15.51 3.66
CA GLU A 81 -7.79 -15.86 4.95
C GLU A 81 -6.81 -16.30 6.08
N ASP A 82 -5.55 -15.90 5.99
CA ASP A 82 -4.57 -16.13 7.06
C ASP A 82 -4.60 -14.98 8.08
N TYR A 83 -5.34 -15.17 9.16
CA TYR A 83 -5.54 -14.21 10.25
C TYR A 83 -4.73 -14.60 11.49
N LYS A 84 -3.89 -13.69 11.98
CA LYS A 84 -3.07 -13.94 13.18
C LYS A 84 -3.63 -13.21 14.39
N PRO A 85 -3.95 -13.92 15.49
CA PRO A 85 -4.32 -13.30 16.77
C PRO A 85 -3.28 -12.28 17.21
N TRP A 86 -3.76 -11.05 17.59
CA TRP A 86 -2.87 -9.96 18.00
C TRP A 86 -3.33 -9.35 19.33
N LEU A 87 -3.96 -8.15 19.36
CA LEU A 87 -4.60 -7.66 20.59
C LEU A 87 -5.83 -8.49 20.99
N ALA A 88 -6.50 -9.12 20.04
CA ALA A 88 -7.43 -10.21 20.31
C ALA A 88 -6.68 -11.57 20.27
N THR A 89 -7.00 -12.47 21.19
CA THR A 89 -6.45 -13.84 21.26
C THR A 89 -7.28 -14.81 20.44
N LYS A 90 -8.58 -14.54 20.29
CA LYS A 90 -9.52 -15.29 19.46
C LYS A 90 -10.76 -14.44 19.18
N TRP A 91 -11.58 -14.91 18.26
CA TRP A 91 -12.89 -14.32 17.94
C TRP A 91 -13.88 -15.42 17.57
N ASP A 92 -15.15 -15.15 17.85
CA ASP A 92 -16.25 -16.07 17.61
C ASP A 92 -17.39 -15.36 16.86
N TRP A 93 -18.00 -16.05 15.91
CA TRP A 93 -19.17 -15.58 15.19
C TRP A 93 -20.44 -16.31 15.65
N SER A 94 -21.55 -15.59 15.75
CA SER A 94 -22.87 -16.23 15.86
C SER A 94 -23.19 -17.07 14.62
N SER A 95 -24.13 -18.00 14.75
CA SER A 95 -24.53 -18.91 13.66
C SER A 95 -25.07 -18.19 12.42
N ASP A 96 -25.70 -17.03 12.62
CA ASP A 96 -26.21 -16.16 11.55
C ASP A 96 -25.16 -15.16 11.02
N SER A 97 -23.93 -15.22 11.57
CA SER A 97 -22.82 -14.33 11.22
C SER A 97 -23.11 -12.83 11.41
N LYS A 98 -24.09 -12.47 12.25
CA LYS A 98 -24.44 -11.08 12.55
C LYS A 98 -23.81 -10.55 13.84
N THR A 99 -23.25 -11.42 14.66
CA THR A 99 -22.55 -11.02 15.90
C THR A 99 -21.13 -11.57 15.89
N LEU A 100 -20.16 -10.66 16.11
CA LEU A 100 -18.74 -10.96 16.25
C LEU A 100 -18.32 -10.64 17.67
N THR A 101 -17.73 -11.63 18.35
CA THR A 101 -17.18 -11.45 19.69
C THR A 101 -15.65 -11.59 19.64
N PHE A 102 -14.94 -10.54 20.04
CA PHE A 102 -13.48 -10.57 20.23
C PHE A 102 -13.14 -10.80 21.70
N HIS A 103 -12.18 -11.70 21.95
CA HIS A 103 -11.58 -11.93 23.26
C HIS A 103 -10.20 -11.29 23.30
N LEU A 104 -10.04 -10.26 24.10
CA LEU A 104 -8.84 -9.45 24.15
C LEU A 104 -7.73 -10.11 24.95
N ARG A 105 -6.50 -9.75 24.64
CA ARG A 105 -5.29 -10.18 25.36
C ARG A 105 -5.21 -9.48 26.71
N ALA A 106 -5.04 -10.24 27.77
CA ALA A 106 -4.82 -9.72 29.11
C ALA A 106 -3.42 -9.10 29.27
N ASN A 107 -3.29 -8.16 30.20
CA ASN A 107 -2.03 -7.53 30.61
C ASN A 107 -1.30 -6.73 29.50
N VAL A 108 -1.99 -6.34 28.44
CA VAL A 108 -1.48 -5.37 27.46
C VAL A 108 -1.53 -3.98 28.09
N LYS A 109 -0.48 -3.19 27.84
CA LYS A 109 -0.38 -1.80 28.30
C LYS A 109 -0.13 -0.88 27.12
N TRP A 110 -0.65 0.31 27.21
CA TRP A 110 -0.22 1.45 26.43
C TRP A 110 1.21 1.85 26.81
N SER A 111 1.94 2.51 25.92
CA SER A 111 3.33 2.94 26.17
C SER A 111 3.49 3.97 27.30
N ASP A 112 2.38 4.55 27.79
CA ASP A 112 2.34 5.37 29.01
C ASP A 112 2.05 4.55 30.29
N GLY A 113 2.03 3.22 30.19
CA GLY A 113 1.84 2.28 31.30
C GLY A 113 0.39 1.98 31.67
N LYS A 114 -0.59 2.64 31.08
CA LYS A 114 -2.01 2.38 31.36
C LYS A 114 -2.48 1.06 30.74
N PRO A 115 -3.47 0.37 31.35
CA PRO A 115 -3.98 -0.88 30.79
C PRO A 115 -4.77 -0.62 29.50
N PHE A 116 -4.58 -1.51 28.51
CA PHE A 116 -5.45 -1.66 27.36
C PHE A 116 -6.66 -2.52 27.75
N THR A 117 -7.86 -2.08 27.37
CA THR A 117 -9.12 -2.76 27.70
C THR A 117 -10.13 -2.71 26.55
N SER A 118 -11.25 -3.41 26.72
CA SER A 118 -12.40 -3.33 25.81
C SER A 118 -12.94 -1.91 25.63
N ASP A 119 -12.76 -1.04 26.61
CA ASP A 119 -13.17 0.37 26.53
C ASP A 119 -12.44 1.15 25.42
N ASP A 120 -11.14 0.84 25.19
CA ASP A 120 -10.35 1.45 24.12
C ASP A 120 -10.84 1.00 22.74
N VAL A 121 -11.17 -0.29 22.62
CA VAL A 121 -11.72 -0.88 21.40
C VAL A 121 -13.09 -0.27 21.08
N VAL A 122 -14.00 -0.28 22.06
CA VAL A 122 -15.35 0.32 21.91
C VAL A 122 -15.25 1.79 21.53
N TYR A 123 -14.38 2.54 22.21
CA TYR A 123 -14.16 3.96 21.90
C TYR A 123 -13.67 4.15 20.46
N THR A 124 -12.70 3.37 20.01
CA THR A 124 -12.14 3.48 18.66
C THR A 124 -13.22 3.29 17.59
N TYR A 125 -14.00 2.23 17.68
CA TYR A 125 -15.06 1.99 16.70
C TYR A 125 -16.19 3.02 16.83
N GLN A 126 -16.60 3.39 18.04
CA GLN A 126 -17.63 4.42 18.21
C GLN A 126 -17.19 5.77 17.63
N MET A 127 -15.93 6.16 17.83
CA MET A 127 -15.32 7.36 17.24
C MET A 127 -15.41 7.34 15.71
N LEU A 128 -15.07 6.20 15.07
CA LEU A 128 -15.14 6.05 13.62
C LEU A 128 -16.57 6.10 13.10
N LYS A 129 -17.54 5.58 13.85
CA LYS A 129 -18.96 5.65 13.52
C LYS A 129 -19.50 7.08 13.63
N ASP A 130 -19.14 7.79 14.69
CA ASP A 130 -19.60 9.14 14.99
C ASP A 130 -18.92 10.22 14.13
N THR A 131 -17.74 9.90 13.56
CA THR A 131 -16.95 10.81 12.74
C THR A 131 -16.62 10.16 11.39
N PRO A 132 -17.55 10.15 10.42
CA PRO A 132 -17.37 9.47 9.13
C PRO A 132 -16.10 9.90 8.36
N ALA A 133 -15.66 11.15 8.53
CA ALA A 133 -14.42 11.66 7.92
C ALA A 133 -13.16 10.93 8.39
N LEU A 134 -13.19 10.20 9.51
CA LEU A 134 -12.09 9.36 10.02
C LEU A 134 -12.26 7.89 9.63
N ASN A 135 -13.44 7.49 9.16
CA ASN A 135 -13.73 6.11 8.73
C ASN A 135 -13.29 5.88 7.29
N LEU A 136 -12.01 6.08 7.01
CA LEU A 136 -11.43 5.99 5.67
C LEU A 136 -11.56 4.59 5.04
N ASN A 137 -11.69 3.55 5.87
CA ASN A 137 -11.86 2.17 5.41
C ASN A 137 -13.33 1.79 5.18
N GLY A 138 -14.27 2.71 5.39
CA GLY A 138 -15.70 2.42 5.22
C GLY A 138 -16.16 1.25 6.10
N LEU A 139 -15.79 1.24 7.39
CA LEU A 139 -16.24 0.22 8.33
C LEU A 139 -17.74 0.36 8.59
N GLU A 140 -18.46 -0.76 8.55
CA GLU A 140 -19.91 -0.81 8.76
C GLU A 140 -20.26 -1.87 9.79
N TYR A 141 -20.98 -1.47 10.82
CA TYR A 141 -21.51 -2.30 11.91
C TYR A 141 -22.63 -1.53 12.64
N ASP A 142 -23.57 -2.25 13.25
CA ASP A 142 -24.67 -1.63 13.98
C ASP A 142 -24.23 -1.12 15.33
N SER A 143 -23.55 -1.96 16.08
CA SER A 143 -23.11 -1.59 17.43
C SER A 143 -21.78 -2.25 17.81
N VAL A 144 -21.11 -1.61 18.76
CA VAL A 144 -19.93 -2.15 19.44
C VAL A 144 -20.11 -1.93 20.94
N LYS A 145 -19.93 -2.98 21.76
CA LYS A 145 -20.12 -2.93 23.21
C LYS A 145 -19.07 -3.77 23.92
N ALA A 146 -18.67 -3.32 25.10
CA ALA A 146 -17.88 -4.11 26.03
C ALA A 146 -18.78 -5.10 26.79
N ASP A 147 -18.29 -6.34 26.92
CA ASP A 147 -18.84 -7.36 27.82
C ASP A 147 -17.74 -7.75 28.83
N GLY A 148 -17.54 -6.90 29.82
CA GLY A 148 -16.40 -6.93 30.71
C GLY A 148 -15.11 -6.35 30.09
N PRO A 149 -13.99 -6.34 30.85
CA PRO A 149 -12.79 -5.60 30.48
C PRO A 149 -11.99 -6.21 29.30
N LEU A 150 -12.25 -7.46 28.92
CA LEU A 150 -11.49 -8.20 27.90
C LEU A 150 -12.37 -8.84 26.81
N THR A 151 -13.63 -8.41 26.70
CA THR A 151 -14.54 -8.92 25.66
C THR A 151 -15.22 -7.76 24.97
N VAL A 152 -15.26 -7.82 23.64
CA VAL A 152 -15.96 -6.83 22.80
C VAL A 152 -16.92 -7.57 21.88
N VAL A 153 -18.17 -7.11 21.87
CA VAL A 153 -19.24 -7.65 21.02
C VAL A 153 -19.61 -6.60 19.98
N MET A 154 -19.55 -6.98 18.72
CA MET A 154 -19.98 -6.18 17.57
C MET A 154 -21.18 -6.81 16.90
N THR A 155 -22.14 -6.01 16.45
CA THR A 155 -23.29 -6.47 15.67
C THR A 155 -23.31 -5.84 14.29
N PHE A 156 -23.86 -6.58 13.32
CA PHE A 156 -23.99 -6.18 11.92
C PHE A 156 -25.44 -6.37 11.47
N GLU A 157 -25.92 -5.50 10.61
CA GLU A 157 -27.26 -5.60 10.02
C GLU A 157 -27.40 -6.89 9.20
N ASN A 158 -26.39 -7.22 8.42
CA ASN A 158 -26.31 -8.41 7.59
C ASN A 158 -25.14 -9.31 8.00
N ASN A 159 -24.75 -10.27 7.18
CA ASN A 159 -23.58 -11.09 7.40
C ASN A 159 -22.32 -10.21 7.49
N GLY A 160 -21.70 -10.13 8.69
CA GLY A 160 -20.51 -9.32 8.94
C GLY A 160 -19.18 -9.95 8.51
N ARG A 161 -19.16 -11.24 8.12
CA ARG A 161 -17.90 -11.94 7.76
C ARG A 161 -17.13 -11.28 6.62
N PRO A 162 -17.77 -10.74 5.56
CA PRO A 162 -17.06 -10.04 4.50
C PRO A 162 -16.28 -8.80 4.98
N SER A 163 -16.76 -8.15 6.03
CA SER A 163 -16.12 -6.97 6.64
C SER A 163 -15.04 -7.34 7.67
N PHE A 164 -14.91 -8.63 8.03
CA PHE A 164 -14.01 -9.07 9.10
C PHE A 164 -12.56 -8.64 8.91
N PRO A 165 -11.91 -8.79 7.73
CA PRO A 165 -10.50 -8.42 7.60
C PRO A 165 -10.26 -6.96 7.95
N LYS A 166 -11.05 -6.03 7.40
CA LYS A 166 -10.89 -4.61 7.68
C LYS A 166 -11.28 -4.24 9.11
N THR A 167 -12.36 -4.84 9.62
CA THR A 167 -12.79 -4.61 11.00
C THR A 167 -11.72 -5.10 11.97
N ALA A 168 -11.22 -6.30 11.81
CA ALA A 168 -10.25 -6.90 12.74
C ALA A 168 -8.85 -6.26 12.65
N ASN A 169 -8.48 -5.69 11.47
CA ASN A 169 -7.17 -5.07 11.23
C ASN A 169 -7.17 -3.54 11.48
N THR A 170 -8.21 -2.99 12.06
CA THR A 170 -8.30 -1.58 12.42
C THR A 170 -7.40 -1.28 13.63
N GLU A 171 -6.55 -0.27 13.55
CA GLU A 171 -5.68 0.16 14.65
C GLU A 171 -6.49 0.71 15.81
N ILE A 172 -6.20 0.24 17.02
CA ILE A 172 -6.88 0.71 18.22
C ILE A 172 -6.12 1.92 18.81
N VAL A 173 -6.85 2.98 19.16
CA VAL A 173 -6.29 4.19 19.78
C VAL A 173 -6.68 4.32 21.26
N PRO A 174 -5.83 4.99 22.08
CA PRO A 174 -6.08 5.12 23.52
C PRO A 174 -7.24 6.05 23.83
N LYS A 175 -8.35 5.51 24.37
CA LYS A 175 -9.51 6.28 24.81
C LYS A 175 -9.11 7.45 25.71
N HIS A 176 -8.20 7.22 26.65
CA HIS A 176 -7.80 8.22 27.63
C HIS A 176 -7.03 9.42 27.05
N ILE A 177 -6.58 9.34 25.80
CA ILE A 177 -5.98 10.43 25.04
C ILE A 177 -7.00 11.05 24.09
N TYR A 178 -7.55 10.24 23.18
CA TYR A 178 -8.40 10.69 22.09
C TYR A 178 -9.72 11.30 22.57
N SER A 179 -10.34 10.75 23.64
CA SER A 179 -11.58 11.29 24.20
C SER A 179 -11.47 12.69 24.79
N LYS A 180 -10.26 13.19 25.01
CA LYS A 180 -10.00 14.55 25.54
C LYS A 180 -9.74 15.58 24.45
N LYS A 181 -9.70 15.13 23.18
CA LYS A 181 -9.47 16.03 22.05
C LYS A 181 -10.82 16.52 21.52
N GLY A 182 -10.85 17.75 21.06
CA GLY A 182 -12.07 18.34 20.52
C GLY A 182 -12.40 17.78 19.14
N ASP A 183 -11.85 18.39 18.10
CA ASP A 183 -12.03 17.97 16.71
C ASP A 183 -10.96 16.96 16.32
N LEU A 184 -11.33 15.67 16.28
CA LEU A 184 -10.39 14.58 15.95
C LEU A 184 -9.95 14.59 14.49
N THR A 185 -10.67 15.26 13.59
CA THR A 185 -10.25 15.44 12.19
C THR A 185 -9.08 16.41 12.03
N LYS A 186 -8.73 17.11 13.12
CA LYS A 186 -7.58 18.05 13.20
C LYS A 186 -6.53 17.63 14.23
N PHE A 187 -6.77 16.51 14.92
CA PHE A 187 -5.82 16.01 15.92
C PHE A 187 -4.72 15.20 15.25
N GLU A 188 -3.55 15.80 15.06
CA GLU A 188 -2.39 15.23 14.38
C GLU A 188 -1.66 14.14 15.18
N ASP A 189 -1.86 14.07 16.50
CA ASP A 189 -1.19 13.14 17.43
C ASP A 189 0.36 13.18 17.37
N PRO A 190 0.98 14.32 17.62
CA PRO A 190 2.42 14.49 17.49
C PRO A 190 3.25 13.80 18.60
N SER A 191 2.62 13.05 19.48
CA SER A 191 3.24 12.27 20.56
C SER A 191 2.42 10.99 20.80
N PRO A 192 2.45 10.06 19.85
CA PRO A 192 1.57 8.90 19.84
C PRO A 192 1.83 7.97 21.03
N ILE A 193 0.75 7.49 21.64
CA ILE A 193 0.74 6.48 22.70
C ILE A 193 0.09 5.22 22.15
N GLY A 194 0.88 4.18 21.92
CA GLY A 194 0.44 2.93 21.31
C GLY A 194 0.66 1.71 22.20
N THR A 195 0.14 0.56 21.78
CA THR A 195 0.41 -0.75 22.40
C THR A 195 1.56 -1.48 21.68
N GLY A 196 2.04 -0.92 20.57
CA GLY A 196 2.93 -1.57 19.62
C GLY A 196 4.35 -1.83 20.12
N PRO A 197 5.14 -2.57 19.33
CA PRO A 197 6.51 -2.96 19.68
C PRO A 197 7.49 -1.79 19.71
N PHE A 198 7.10 -0.63 19.16
CA PHE A 198 7.95 0.54 19.13
C PHE A 198 7.20 1.79 19.59
N VAL A 199 7.97 2.75 20.11
CA VAL A 199 7.50 4.07 20.55
C VAL A 199 8.23 5.17 19.77
N PHE A 200 7.53 6.24 19.44
CA PHE A 200 8.10 7.36 18.71
C PHE A 200 9.05 8.17 19.59
N ASP A 201 10.26 8.43 19.09
CA ASP A 201 11.24 9.32 19.72
C ASP A 201 11.16 10.71 19.09
N LYS A 202 10.40 11.59 19.71
CA LYS A 202 10.20 12.96 19.22
C LYS A 202 11.51 13.76 19.10
N ALA A 203 12.51 13.48 19.92
CA ALA A 203 13.79 14.15 19.86
C ALA A 203 14.61 13.79 18.62
N LYS A 204 14.28 12.66 17.98
CA LYS A 204 14.90 12.17 16.75
C LYS A 204 13.99 12.35 15.52
N PHE A 205 13.08 13.32 15.54
CA PHE A 205 12.23 13.67 14.40
C PHE A 205 12.84 14.82 13.59
N SER A 206 12.79 14.67 12.27
CA SER A 206 13.00 15.73 11.29
C SER A 206 12.11 15.47 10.08
N PRO A 207 11.87 16.44 9.18
CA PRO A 207 11.14 16.18 7.94
C PRO A 207 11.75 15.06 7.08
N GLN A 208 13.05 14.78 7.19
CA GLN A 208 13.74 13.76 6.39
C GLN A 208 13.84 12.40 7.08
N SER A 209 13.63 12.33 8.39
CA SER A 209 13.71 11.06 9.14
C SER A 209 13.05 11.14 10.50
N TYR A 210 12.56 9.99 10.99
CA TYR A 210 12.14 9.82 12.37
C TYR A 210 12.57 8.46 12.90
N THR A 211 12.60 8.32 14.23
CA THR A 211 13.03 7.09 14.88
C THR A 211 11.93 6.55 15.79
N LEU A 212 11.71 5.26 15.67
CA LEU A 212 10.86 4.45 16.53
C LEU A 212 11.79 3.61 17.41
N MET A 213 11.77 3.82 18.73
CA MET A 213 12.58 3.08 19.68
C MET A 213 11.81 1.88 20.21
N LYS A 214 12.52 0.84 20.61
CA LYS A 214 11.94 -0.34 21.24
C LYS A 214 11.02 0.04 22.40
N ASN A 215 9.85 -0.59 22.45
CA ASN A 215 8.97 -0.54 23.62
C ASN A 215 9.38 -1.64 24.62
N ASP A 216 10.03 -1.29 25.71
CA ASP A 216 10.51 -2.25 26.71
C ASP A 216 9.37 -2.94 27.48
N ASP A 217 8.20 -2.30 27.55
CA ASP A 217 6.98 -2.83 28.17
C ASP A 217 6.07 -3.58 27.19
N TYR A 218 6.60 -3.92 25.99
CA TYR A 218 5.80 -4.60 24.97
C TYR A 218 5.26 -5.95 25.47
N TRP A 219 4.00 -6.26 25.15
CA TRP A 219 3.31 -7.45 25.67
C TRP A 219 3.90 -8.79 25.22
N GLN A 220 4.62 -8.84 24.07
CA GLN A 220 5.44 -10.00 23.70
C GLN A 220 6.81 -9.92 24.39
N LYS A 221 6.93 -10.53 25.56
CA LYS A 221 8.16 -10.45 26.37
C LYS A 221 9.41 -10.81 25.56
N GLY A 222 10.46 -10.01 25.72
CA GLY A 222 11.74 -10.18 25.04
C GLY A 222 11.78 -9.69 23.60
N LYS A 223 10.68 -9.16 23.08
CA LYS A 223 10.59 -8.56 21.74
C LYS A 223 10.33 -7.06 21.83
N PRO A 224 10.65 -6.30 20.75
CA PRO A 224 11.49 -6.69 19.61
C PRO A 224 12.93 -7.01 20.04
N TYR A 225 13.69 -7.76 19.21
CA TYR A 225 15.10 -8.06 19.48
C TYR A 225 16.05 -6.93 19.07
N ILE A 226 15.58 -6.03 18.19
CA ILE A 226 16.28 -4.81 17.76
C ILE A 226 15.92 -3.64 18.66
N GLY A 227 16.82 -2.65 18.77
CA GLY A 227 16.64 -1.48 19.62
C GLY A 227 15.73 -0.41 19.03
N GLY A 228 15.54 -0.41 17.71
CA GLY A 228 14.67 0.55 17.06
C GLY A 228 14.71 0.47 15.54
N ILE A 229 13.90 1.33 14.92
CA ILE A 229 13.82 1.52 13.47
C ILE A 229 13.91 3.01 13.20
N ARG A 230 14.86 3.43 12.37
CA ARG A 230 14.93 4.78 11.83
C ARG A 230 14.37 4.77 10.41
N VAL A 231 13.37 5.57 10.17
CA VAL A 231 12.72 5.73 8.86
C VAL A 231 13.30 6.96 8.17
N ILE A 232 13.75 6.80 6.93
CA ILE A 232 14.42 7.85 6.16
C ILE A 232 13.63 8.07 4.85
N GLY A 233 13.30 9.33 4.57
CA GLY A 233 12.64 9.75 3.33
C GLY A 233 13.65 9.92 2.19
N TYR A 234 13.34 9.35 1.03
CA TYR A 234 14.10 9.51 -0.20
C TYR A 234 13.22 10.05 -1.31
N LYS A 235 13.82 10.79 -2.25
CA LYS A 235 13.07 11.45 -3.33
C LYS A 235 12.44 10.46 -4.33
N ASP A 236 13.10 9.33 -4.57
CA ASP A 236 12.68 8.33 -5.57
C ASP A 236 13.30 6.94 -5.27
N ASN A 237 12.82 5.91 -5.98
CA ASN A 237 13.27 4.54 -5.86
C ASN A 237 14.77 4.35 -6.16
N THR A 238 15.33 5.15 -7.08
CA THR A 238 16.75 5.08 -7.44
C THR A 238 17.64 5.51 -6.29
N ALA A 239 17.23 6.56 -5.56
CA ALA A 239 17.94 7.02 -4.39
C ALA A 239 17.90 5.99 -3.24
N VAL A 240 16.74 5.31 -3.04
CA VAL A 240 16.64 4.20 -2.07
C VAL A 240 17.55 3.04 -2.45
N ALA A 241 17.56 2.60 -3.71
CA ALA A 241 18.42 1.52 -4.19
C ALA A 241 19.91 1.83 -3.95
N ALA A 242 20.33 3.06 -4.23
CA ALA A 242 21.71 3.50 -3.98
C ALA A 242 22.05 3.43 -2.48
N ALA A 243 21.16 3.92 -1.60
CA ALA A 243 21.35 3.91 -0.15
C ALA A 243 21.42 2.48 0.44
N LEU A 244 20.62 1.54 -0.07
CA LEU A 244 20.70 0.12 0.29
C LEU A 244 22.05 -0.50 -0.09
N ILE A 245 22.54 -0.23 -1.31
CA ILE A 245 23.82 -0.74 -1.80
C ILE A 245 25.00 -0.17 -1.00
N GLN A 246 24.92 1.11 -0.61
CA GLN A 246 25.93 1.80 0.20
C GLN A 246 25.90 1.39 1.68
N GLY A 247 24.80 0.78 2.15
CA GLY A 247 24.62 0.37 3.53
C GLY A 247 24.07 1.48 4.45
N ASP A 248 23.60 2.59 3.88
CA ASP A 248 22.92 3.67 4.61
C ASP A 248 21.49 3.26 5.02
N VAL A 249 20.90 2.35 4.25
CA VAL A 249 19.60 1.70 4.50
C VAL A 249 19.82 0.20 4.66
N ASP A 250 19.14 -0.40 5.63
CA ASP A 250 19.20 -1.83 5.92
C ASP A 250 18.02 -2.61 5.34
N TRP A 251 16.85 -1.95 5.22
CA TRP A 251 15.58 -2.59 4.86
C TRP A 251 14.66 -1.58 4.17
N SER A 252 14.04 -1.98 3.06
CA SER A 252 13.20 -1.12 2.22
C SER A 252 12.03 -1.88 1.62
N SER A 253 11.04 -1.14 1.14
CA SER A 253 9.94 -1.61 0.30
C SER A 253 9.87 -0.87 -1.05
N ALA A 254 10.99 -0.30 -1.52
CA ALA A 254 11.03 0.41 -2.78
C ALA A 254 11.28 -0.53 -3.96
N TYR A 255 10.70 -0.20 -5.12
CA TYR A 255 11.04 -0.91 -6.35
C TYR A 255 12.50 -0.67 -6.75
N ILE A 256 13.22 -1.74 -7.09
CA ILE A 256 14.59 -1.70 -7.63
C ILE A 256 14.58 -2.30 -9.03
N ALA A 257 14.89 -1.47 -10.02
CA ALA A 257 14.94 -1.93 -11.41
C ALA A 257 16.05 -2.98 -11.63
N ASN A 258 15.72 -4.07 -12.35
CA ASN A 258 16.63 -5.18 -12.61
C ASN A 258 17.33 -5.70 -11.35
N ILE A 259 16.55 -5.95 -10.29
CA ILE A 259 17.01 -6.21 -8.92
C ILE A 259 18.13 -7.27 -8.85
N ASP A 260 18.03 -8.33 -9.65
CA ASP A 260 19.03 -9.40 -9.63
C ASP A 260 20.42 -8.93 -10.12
N GLN A 261 20.45 -8.02 -11.09
CA GLN A 261 21.69 -7.49 -11.65
C GLN A 261 22.23 -6.29 -10.88
N THR A 262 21.32 -5.43 -10.40
CA THR A 262 21.68 -4.13 -9.79
C THR A 262 21.90 -4.22 -8.29
N PHE A 263 21.25 -5.16 -7.59
CA PHE A 263 21.28 -5.29 -6.15
C PHE A 263 21.82 -6.64 -5.67
N THR A 264 21.15 -7.77 -5.97
CA THR A 264 21.58 -9.08 -5.43
C THR A 264 22.93 -9.53 -5.96
N ALA A 265 23.30 -9.18 -7.20
CA ALA A 265 24.64 -9.47 -7.76
C ALA A 265 25.77 -8.71 -7.05
N LYS A 266 25.49 -7.68 -6.23
CA LYS A 266 26.51 -6.92 -5.50
C LYS A 266 27.12 -7.69 -4.33
N GLY A 267 26.44 -8.72 -3.82
CA GLY A 267 26.97 -9.58 -2.76
C GLY A 267 25.90 -10.46 -2.11
N PRO A 268 26.32 -11.54 -1.44
CA PRO A 268 25.41 -12.52 -0.86
C PRO A 268 24.56 -11.98 0.29
N GLN A 269 24.90 -10.81 0.84
CA GLN A 269 24.15 -10.14 1.89
C GLN A 269 22.93 -9.36 1.37
N PHE A 270 22.88 -9.04 0.08
CA PHE A 270 21.78 -8.31 -0.54
C PHE A 270 20.70 -9.28 -0.97
N LYS A 271 19.53 -9.15 -0.39
CA LYS A 271 18.40 -10.06 -0.54
C LYS A 271 17.14 -9.31 -0.88
N HIS A 272 16.23 -9.97 -1.58
CA HIS A 272 14.87 -9.49 -1.78
C HIS A 272 13.85 -10.61 -1.63
N PHE A 273 12.60 -10.22 -1.41
CA PHE A 273 11.43 -11.09 -1.43
C PHE A 273 10.23 -10.27 -1.95
N TRP A 274 9.74 -10.63 -3.12
CA TRP A 274 8.69 -9.88 -3.84
C TRP A 274 7.47 -10.78 -4.14
N PRO A 275 6.70 -11.18 -3.12
CA PRO A 275 5.51 -11.97 -3.34
C PRO A 275 4.42 -11.19 -4.07
N VAL A 276 3.60 -11.89 -4.85
CA VAL A 276 2.37 -11.30 -5.40
C VAL A 276 1.39 -11.03 -4.25
N ILE A 277 0.87 -9.82 -4.18
CA ILE A 277 -0.05 -9.36 -3.13
C ILE A 277 -1.30 -8.66 -3.69
N GLY A 278 -1.41 -8.49 -5.00
CA GLY A 278 -2.53 -7.80 -5.61
C GLY A 278 -2.43 -7.75 -7.14
N SER A 279 -3.31 -6.98 -7.74
CA SER A 279 -3.28 -6.63 -9.15
C SER A 279 -2.90 -5.17 -9.32
N ASP A 280 -2.20 -4.84 -10.41
CA ASP A 280 -1.79 -3.50 -10.79
C ASP A 280 -2.32 -3.18 -12.19
N GLY A 281 -2.78 -1.97 -12.42
CA GLY A 281 -3.42 -1.67 -13.68
C GLY A 281 -3.55 -0.20 -14.03
N LEU A 282 -4.08 0.05 -15.22
CA LEU A 282 -4.54 1.35 -15.65
C LEU A 282 -5.97 1.54 -15.10
N ILE A 283 -6.09 2.36 -14.08
CA ILE A 283 -7.36 2.74 -13.46
C ILE A 283 -7.94 3.89 -14.27
N THR A 284 -9.05 3.65 -14.94
CA THR A 284 -9.75 4.60 -15.80
C THR A 284 -10.92 5.24 -15.06
N ASN A 285 -11.20 6.52 -15.31
CA ASN A 285 -12.40 7.17 -14.78
C ASN A 285 -13.62 6.78 -15.63
N ASN A 286 -14.40 5.79 -15.19
CA ASN A 286 -15.53 5.26 -15.97
C ASN A 286 -16.75 6.18 -16.02
N ALA A 287 -16.74 7.30 -15.29
CA ALA A 287 -17.78 8.32 -15.36
C ALA A 287 -17.42 9.50 -16.30
N ALA A 288 -16.26 9.45 -16.97
CA ALA A 288 -15.75 10.51 -17.82
C ALA A 288 -15.27 10.00 -19.17
N PHE A 289 -15.36 10.87 -20.19
CA PHE A 289 -14.79 10.61 -21.51
C PHE A 289 -13.26 10.38 -21.41
N PRO A 290 -12.71 9.40 -22.13
CA PRO A 290 -13.37 8.52 -23.09
C PRO A 290 -13.85 7.20 -22.48
N PHE A 291 -13.70 6.99 -21.18
CA PHE A 291 -13.89 5.71 -20.51
C PHE A 291 -15.32 5.46 -20.00
N ASP A 292 -16.22 6.43 -20.17
CA ASP A 292 -17.67 6.22 -20.05
C ASP A 292 -18.22 5.25 -21.13
N ASP A 293 -17.49 5.06 -22.24
CA ASP A 293 -17.80 4.09 -23.28
C ASP A 293 -17.05 2.75 -23.02
N GLN A 294 -17.83 1.66 -22.80
CA GLN A 294 -17.28 0.31 -22.57
C GLN A 294 -16.44 -0.18 -23.75
N ALA A 295 -16.84 0.10 -25.00
CA ALA A 295 -16.10 -0.35 -26.19
C ALA A 295 -14.74 0.34 -26.29
N ILE A 296 -14.63 1.58 -25.80
CA ILE A 296 -13.34 2.30 -25.73
C ILE A 296 -12.46 1.73 -24.63
N ARG A 297 -13.02 1.29 -23.47
CA ARG A 297 -12.23 0.56 -22.44
C ARG A 297 -11.70 -0.75 -23.01
N GLU A 298 -12.53 -1.52 -23.70
CA GLU A 298 -12.09 -2.76 -24.35
C GLU A 298 -11.04 -2.51 -25.43
N ALA A 299 -11.22 -1.52 -26.31
CA ALA A 299 -10.22 -1.13 -27.32
C ALA A 299 -8.89 -0.71 -26.67
N THR A 300 -8.94 0.06 -25.57
CA THR A 300 -7.74 0.44 -24.80
C THR A 300 -7.05 -0.82 -24.24
N SER A 301 -7.83 -1.75 -23.67
CA SER A 301 -7.34 -3.02 -23.13
C SER A 301 -6.64 -3.88 -24.18
N LEU A 302 -7.23 -4.01 -25.39
CA LEU A 302 -6.65 -4.77 -26.51
C LEU A 302 -5.37 -4.15 -27.05
N ALA A 303 -5.24 -2.82 -26.99
CA ALA A 303 -4.09 -2.11 -27.53
C ALA A 303 -2.89 -2.06 -26.58
N ILE A 304 -3.01 -2.53 -25.33
CA ILE A 304 -1.90 -2.53 -24.37
C ILE A 304 -1.16 -3.87 -24.40
N ASN A 305 0.14 -3.84 -24.67
CA ASN A 305 1.04 -4.98 -24.55
C ASN A 305 1.44 -5.19 -23.07
N ARG A 306 0.63 -5.99 -22.36
CA ARG A 306 0.82 -6.28 -20.93
C ARG A 306 2.18 -6.88 -20.61
N LYS A 307 2.69 -7.73 -21.50
CA LYS A 307 4.04 -8.32 -21.30
C LYS A 307 5.11 -7.24 -21.29
N GLN A 308 5.06 -6.30 -22.22
CA GLN A 308 6.03 -5.21 -22.28
C GLN A 308 5.95 -4.30 -21.04
N VAL A 309 4.72 -4.00 -20.58
CA VAL A 309 4.50 -3.21 -19.35
C VAL A 309 5.04 -3.96 -18.14
N ALA A 310 4.69 -5.23 -17.97
CA ALA A 310 5.10 -6.04 -16.83
C ALA A 310 6.63 -6.27 -16.78
N ASP A 311 7.25 -6.55 -17.93
CA ASP A 311 8.71 -6.72 -18.04
C ASP A 311 9.46 -5.44 -17.59
N SER A 312 8.91 -4.24 -17.86
CA SER A 312 9.54 -2.97 -17.45
C SER A 312 9.60 -2.78 -15.93
N ALA A 313 8.73 -3.45 -15.19
CA ALA A 313 8.67 -3.41 -13.74
C ALA A 313 9.10 -4.74 -13.08
N ASN A 314 9.64 -5.68 -13.88
CA ASN A 314 10.00 -7.03 -13.42
C ASN A 314 8.86 -7.74 -12.67
N ARG A 315 7.64 -7.62 -13.19
CA ARG A 315 6.40 -8.18 -12.60
C ARG A 315 5.83 -9.29 -13.47
N PRO A 316 5.06 -10.22 -12.91
CA PRO A 316 4.25 -11.14 -13.72
C PRO A 316 3.17 -10.36 -14.48
N ALA A 317 3.08 -10.56 -15.79
CA ALA A 317 2.02 -9.96 -16.60
C ALA A 317 0.64 -10.53 -16.20
N ALA A 318 -0.39 -9.69 -16.19
CA ALA A 318 -1.75 -10.15 -15.97
C ALA A 318 -2.22 -11.01 -17.15
N THR A 319 -2.78 -12.16 -16.85
CA THR A 319 -3.26 -13.13 -17.83
C THR A 319 -4.78 -13.24 -17.85
N ASN A 320 -5.44 -13.26 -16.68
CA ASN A 320 -6.89 -13.42 -16.60
C ASN A 320 -7.63 -12.07 -16.64
N LYS A 321 -8.82 -12.08 -17.26
CA LYS A 321 -9.70 -10.90 -17.37
C LYS A 321 -10.58 -10.68 -16.13
N VAL A 322 -10.63 -11.62 -15.19
CA VAL A 322 -11.38 -11.47 -13.93
C VAL A 322 -10.69 -10.53 -12.93
N GLY A 323 -9.45 -10.12 -13.22
CA GLY A 323 -8.70 -9.14 -12.43
C GLY A 323 -8.02 -9.69 -11.18
N LEU A 324 -8.26 -10.96 -10.84
CA LEU A 324 -7.72 -11.56 -9.62
C LEU A 324 -6.21 -11.82 -9.73
N PRO A 325 -5.42 -11.48 -8.70
CA PRO A 325 -3.98 -11.74 -8.69
C PRO A 325 -3.68 -13.24 -8.58
N LEU A 326 -2.86 -13.75 -9.51
CA LEU A 326 -2.37 -15.12 -9.49
C LEU A 326 -0.93 -15.18 -8.94
N PRO A 327 -0.54 -16.22 -8.21
CA PRO A 327 -1.32 -17.44 -7.93
C PRO A 327 -2.24 -17.38 -6.69
N LEU A 328 -2.36 -16.21 -6.05
CA LEU A 328 -3.06 -16.07 -4.76
C LEU A 328 -4.53 -16.53 -4.84
N PHE A 329 -5.19 -16.30 -5.99
CA PHE A 329 -6.60 -16.61 -6.23
C PHE A 329 -6.87 -17.49 -7.45
N ASP A 330 -5.88 -18.25 -7.94
CA ASP A 330 -6.07 -19.12 -9.12
C ASP A 330 -7.20 -20.14 -8.94
N ASN A 331 -7.38 -20.68 -7.74
CA ASN A 331 -8.44 -21.63 -7.41
C ASN A 331 -9.80 -20.97 -7.12
N ALA A 332 -9.87 -19.64 -7.10
CA ALA A 332 -11.11 -18.91 -6.81
C ALA A 332 -11.85 -18.46 -8.08
N ILE A 333 -11.20 -18.54 -9.24
CA ILE A 333 -11.81 -18.16 -10.52
C ILE A 333 -12.87 -19.20 -10.91
N ALA A 334 -14.10 -18.76 -11.18
CA ALA A 334 -15.16 -19.63 -11.62
C ALA A 334 -14.80 -20.33 -12.94
N ASP A 335 -15.19 -21.60 -13.10
CA ASP A 335 -14.85 -22.44 -14.27
C ASP A 335 -15.19 -21.76 -15.60
N LYS A 336 -16.29 -21.04 -15.66
CA LYS A 336 -16.75 -20.26 -16.81
C LYS A 336 -15.76 -19.20 -17.28
N TYR A 337 -14.91 -18.66 -16.39
CA TYR A 337 -13.99 -17.56 -16.68
C TYR A 337 -12.52 -17.95 -16.64
N LYS A 338 -12.19 -19.23 -16.44
CA LYS A 338 -10.78 -19.71 -16.43
C LYS A 338 -10.05 -19.41 -17.73
N ASP A 339 -10.78 -19.44 -18.87
CA ASP A 339 -10.24 -19.14 -20.20
C ASP A 339 -10.41 -17.67 -20.62
N ALA A 340 -10.99 -16.82 -19.74
CA ALA A 340 -11.12 -15.38 -20.00
C ALA A 340 -9.77 -14.69 -19.82
N THR A 341 -8.97 -14.62 -20.89
CA THR A 341 -7.61 -14.08 -20.87
C THR A 341 -7.47 -12.77 -21.66
N TYR A 342 -6.49 -11.97 -21.31
CA TYR A 342 -6.13 -10.77 -22.06
C TYR A 342 -5.42 -11.14 -23.36
N SER A 343 -5.72 -10.40 -24.43
CA SER A 343 -5.03 -10.45 -25.71
C SER A 343 -4.42 -9.09 -26.06
N TYR A 344 -3.39 -9.09 -26.88
CA TYR A 344 -2.84 -7.88 -27.49
C TYR A 344 -3.20 -7.88 -28.96
N ASP A 345 -4.13 -7.01 -29.36
CA ASP A 345 -4.67 -6.91 -30.72
C ASP A 345 -4.98 -5.46 -31.09
N VAL A 346 -3.98 -4.79 -31.68
CA VAL A 346 -4.10 -3.40 -32.14
C VAL A 346 -5.11 -3.26 -33.30
N ALA A 347 -5.26 -4.27 -34.14
CA ALA A 347 -6.20 -4.25 -35.26
C ALA A 347 -7.66 -4.36 -34.75
N GLY A 348 -7.90 -5.28 -33.77
CA GLY A 348 -9.18 -5.39 -33.09
C GLY A 348 -9.54 -4.09 -32.35
N ALA A 349 -8.57 -3.47 -31.67
CA ALA A 349 -8.78 -2.18 -31.00
C ALA A 349 -9.25 -1.08 -31.98
N LYS A 350 -8.57 -0.92 -33.12
CA LYS A 350 -8.96 0.04 -34.16
C LYS A 350 -10.37 -0.22 -34.66
N LYS A 351 -10.70 -1.49 -34.94
CA LYS A 351 -12.04 -1.89 -35.39
C LYS A 351 -13.12 -1.50 -34.37
N LEU A 352 -12.90 -1.72 -33.08
CA LEU A 352 -13.84 -1.31 -32.03
C LEU A 352 -14.02 0.20 -32.01
N ILE A 353 -12.94 0.98 -32.12
CA ILE A 353 -12.97 2.44 -32.15
C ILE A 353 -13.79 2.93 -33.35
N GLU A 354 -13.57 2.37 -34.54
CA GLU A 354 -14.31 2.70 -35.78
C GLU A 354 -15.79 2.35 -35.66
N GLN A 355 -16.13 1.22 -35.02
CA GLN A 355 -17.52 0.82 -34.77
C GLN A 355 -18.26 1.81 -33.85
N GLN A 356 -17.53 2.53 -33.00
CA GLN A 356 -18.09 3.63 -32.19
C GLN A 356 -18.25 4.94 -32.98
N GLY A 357 -17.95 4.95 -34.29
CA GLY A 357 -18.10 6.11 -35.16
C GLY A 357 -16.94 7.11 -35.12
N TYR A 358 -15.79 6.70 -34.59
CA TYR A 358 -14.55 7.49 -34.70
C TYR A 358 -13.91 7.31 -36.09
N THR A 359 -13.28 8.34 -36.58
CA THR A 359 -12.54 8.34 -37.85
C THR A 359 -11.10 8.78 -37.63
N MET A 360 -10.18 8.18 -38.38
CA MET A 360 -8.76 8.52 -38.31
C MET A 360 -8.51 9.92 -38.92
N GLY A 361 -7.96 10.82 -38.13
CA GLY A 361 -7.55 12.14 -38.58
C GLY A 361 -6.22 12.13 -39.32
N SER A 362 -5.91 13.23 -40.02
CA SER A 362 -4.64 13.42 -40.73
C SER A 362 -3.42 13.51 -39.77
N ASP A 363 -3.65 13.73 -38.49
CA ASP A 363 -2.67 13.76 -37.42
C ASP A 363 -2.37 12.36 -36.86
N GLY A 364 -3.04 11.32 -37.38
CA GLY A 364 -2.86 9.93 -36.98
C GLY A 364 -3.61 9.52 -35.72
N TYR A 365 -4.56 10.36 -35.27
CA TYR A 365 -5.41 10.04 -34.12
C TYR A 365 -6.90 9.93 -34.53
N TYR A 366 -7.63 9.07 -33.83
CA TYR A 366 -9.07 8.97 -34.02
C TYR A 366 -9.80 10.18 -33.42
N ALA A 367 -10.86 10.63 -34.10
CA ALA A 367 -11.73 11.71 -33.63
C ALA A 367 -13.20 11.42 -33.98
N LYS A 368 -14.12 11.91 -33.17
CA LYS A 368 -15.57 11.86 -33.38
C LYS A 368 -16.19 13.21 -33.02
N GLY A 369 -16.98 13.81 -33.94
CA GLY A 369 -17.60 15.10 -33.68
C GLY A 369 -16.62 16.23 -33.36
N GLY A 370 -15.41 16.22 -33.96
CA GLY A 370 -14.35 17.21 -33.70
C GLY A 370 -13.57 17.00 -32.41
N LYS A 371 -13.92 15.97 -31.58
CA LYS A 371 -13.21 15.63 -30.34
C LYS A 371 -12.26 14.47 -30.59
N THR A 372 -10.96 14.68 -30.38
CA THR A 372 -9.93 13.64 -30.49
C THR A 372 -10.11 12.59 -29.41
N LEU A 373 -9.99 11.31 -29.77
CA LEU A 373 -9.92 10.20 -28.81
C LEU A 373 -8.57 10.25 -28.08
N GLY A 374 -8.58 10.72 -26.85
CA GLY A 374 -7.37 10.87 -26.07
C GLY A 374 -7.66 11.12 -24.59
N PHE A 375 -6.62 10.97 -23.76
CA PHE A 375 -6.69 11.13 -22.32
C PHE A 375 -5.29 11.33 -21.72
N THR A 376 -5.23 11.65 -20.43
CA THR A 376 -3.99 11.82 -19.67
C THR A 376 -3.84 10.70 -18.65
N ILE A 377 -2.65 10.09 -18.59
CA ILE A 377 -2.26 9.19 -17.50
C ILE A 377 -1.51 10.04 -16.46
N THR A 378 -2.09 10.23 -15.28
CA THR A 378 -1.49 10.98 -14.17
C THR A 378 -0.89 10.01 -13.17
N ILE A 379 0.40 10.15 -12.86
CA ILE A 379 1.17 9.20 -12.03
C ILE A 379 2.11 9.91 -11.06
N PRO A 380 2.51 9.28 -9.94
CA PRO A 380 3.60 9.76 -9.09
C PRO A 380 4.94 9.70 -9.83
N SER A 381 5.61 10.83 -10.02
CA SER A 381 6.91 10.90 -10.69
C SER A 381 8.05 10.20 -9.91
N ALA A 382 7.86 9.98 -8.61
CA ALA A 382 8.82 9.28 -7.75
C ALA A 382 8.84 7.76 -7.96
N TYR A 383 7.79 7.17 -8.58
CA TYR A 383 7.67 5.73 -8.81
C TYR A 383 8.12 5.41 -10.25
N THR A 384 9.39 5.06 -10.38
CA THR A 384 10.05 4.89 -11.70
C THR A 384 9.41 3.79 -12.55
N GLU A 385 8.88 2.75 -11.93
CA GLU A 385 8.15 1.66 -12.60
C GLU A 385 6.81 2.15 -13.20
N GLN A 386 6.11 3.05 -12.52
CA GLN A 386 4.87 3.63 -13.05
C GLN A 386 5.15 4.60 -14.19
N VAL A 387 6.24 5.37 -14.11
CA VAL A 387 6.69 6.23 -15.21
C VAL A 387 7.00 5.41 -16.46
N ALA A 388 7.76 4.33 -16.31
CA ALA A 388 8.08 3.43 -17.42
C ALA A 388 6.81 2.78 -18.01
N ALA A 389 5.92 2.28 -17.17
CA ALA A 389 4.63 1.69 -17.59
C ALA A 389 3.78 2.70 -18.39
N ALA A 390 3.63 3.93 -17.89
CA ALA A 390 2.85 4.98 -18.56
C ALA A 390 3.40 5.33 -19.94
N GLN A 391 4.73 5.42 -20.09
CA GLN A 391 5.39 5.68 -21.38
C GLN A 391 5.18 4.55 -22.38
N ILE A 392 5.23 3.29 -21.92
CA ILE A 392 4.97 2.12 -22.77
C ILE A 392 3.51 2.10 -23.21
N ILE A 393 2.56 2.36 -22.28
CA ILE A 393 1.13 2.44 -22.60
C ILE A 393 0.87 3.56 -23.61
N GLN A 394 1.45 4.73 -23.40
CA GLN A 394 1.36 5.85 -24.37
C GLN A 394 1.83 5.42 -25.76
N ALA A 395 2.97 4.74 -25.86
CA ALA A 395 3.52 4.27 -27.15
C ALA A 395 2.61 3.22 -27.81
N ASN A 396 2.06 2.27 -27.01
CA ASN A 396 1.15 1.24 -27.50
C ASN A 396 -0.16 1.85 -28.01
N LEU A 397 -0.78 2.75 -27.24
CA LEU A 397 -2.06 3.35 -27.58
C LEU A 397 -1.94 4.33 -28.78
N LYS A 398 -0.78 4.95 -28.96
CA LYS A 398 -0.49 5.74 -30.18
C LYS A 398 -0.57 4.86 -31.44
N GLN A 399 -0.11 3.59 -31.39
CA GLN A 399 -0.24 2.66 -32.54
C GLN A 399 -1.72 2.34 -32.83
N ALA A 400 -2.58 2.36 -31.82
CA ALA A 400 -4.02 2.21 -31.97
C ALA A 400 -4.75 3.52 -32.35
N GLY A 401 -4.04 4.62 -32.54
CA GLY A 401 -4.60 5.92 -32.94
C GLY A 401 -5.24 6.70 -31.79
N MET A 402 -4.88 6.40 -30.54
CA MET A 402 -5.30 7.17 -29.35
C MET A 402 -4.23 8.19 -28.95
N LYS A 403 -4.63 9.41 -28.60
CA LYS A 403 -3.73 10.48 -28.17
C LYS A 403 -3.59 10.47 -26.65
N VAL A 404 -2.50 9.91 -26.14
CA VAL A 404 -2.26 9.81 -24.69
C VAL A 404 -1.15 10.77 -24.26
N ALA A 405 -1.40 11.51 -23.18
CA ALA A 405 -0.41 12.31 -22.45
C ALA A 405 0.00 11.59 -21.16
N VAL A 406 1.21 11.84 -20.68
CA VAL A 406 1.68 11.39 -19.35
C VAL A 406 1.97 12.61 -18.51
N ASN A 407 1.37 12.68 -17.33
CA ASN A 407 1.53 13.76 -16.35
C ASN A 407 2.10 13.23 -15.05
N GLY A 408 3.33 13.63 -14.72
CA GLY A 408 4.00 13.26 -13.46
C GLY A 408 3.71 14.30 -12.38
N VAL A 409 3.19 13.85 -11.23
CA VAL A 409 2.88 14.68 -10.05
C VAL A 409 3.64 14.18 -8.82
N SER A 410 3.58 14.91 -7.70
CA SER A 410 4.08 14.41 -6.43
C SER A 410 3.21 13.25 -5.90
N VAL A 411 3.77 12.39 -5.04
CA VAL A 411 3.03 11.27 -4.45
C VAL A 411 1.76 11.75 -3.73
N ASP A 412 1.88 12.83 -2.95
CA ASP A 412 0.76 13.37 -2.16
C ASP A 412 -0.36 14.00 -3.03
N ALA A 413 -0.11 14.26 -4.31
CA ALA A 413 -1.11 14.82 -5.20
C ALA A 413 -2.07 13.76 -5.79
N ILE A 414 -1.71 12.48 -5.79
CA ILE A 414 -2.52 11.42 -6.41
C ILE A 414 -3.83 11.20 -5.66
N ASP A 415 -3.78 11.04 -4.34
CA ASP A 415 -4.95 10.77 -3.52
C ASP A 415 -6.05 11.84 -3.66
N PRO A 416 -5.75 13.15 -3.56
CA PRO A 416 -6.75 14.19 -3.78
C PRO A 416 -7.39 14.14 -5.18
N LEU A 417 -6.62 13.84 -6.23
CA LEU A 417 -7.12 13.74 -7.59
C LEU A 417 -8.07 12.54 -7.76
N THR A 418 -7.65 11.35 -7.33
CA THR A 418 -8.44 10.13 -7.45
C THR A 418 -9.68 10.15 -6.57
N SER A 419 -9.57 10.64 -5.33
CA SER A 419 -10.70 10.78 -4.40
C SER A 419 -11.78 11.71 -4.94
N LYS A 420 -11.40 12.75 -5.70
CA LYS A 420 -12.34 13.69 -6.32
C LYS A 420 -12.83 13.23 -7.71
N GLY A 421 -12.18 12.23 -8.29
CA GLY A 421 -12.42 11.84 -9.68
C GLY A 421 -11.94 12.86 -10.70
N ASP A 422 -10.93 13.67 -10.36
CA ASP A 422 -10.35 14.72 -11.19
C ASP A 422 -9.14 14.19 -11.97
N TYR A 423 -9.35 13.14 -12.72
CA TYR A 423 -8.34 12.48 -13.55
C TYR A 423 -9.01 11.69 -14.68
N ASP A 424 -8.30 11.43 -15.78
CA ASP A 424 -8.76 10.55 -16.86
C ASP A 424 -8.35 9.11 -16.59
N ALA A 425 -7.06 8.89 -16.31
CA ALA A 425 -6.49 7.60 -15.94
C ALA A 425 -5.29 7.76 -15.00
N THR A 426 -5.05 6.75 -14.17
CA THR A 426 -3.84 6.63 -13.36
C THR A 426 -3.32 5.19 -13.38
N ILE A 427 -2.07 4.94 -12.97
CA ILE A 427 -1.54 3.60 -12.77
C ILE A 427 -1.42 3.36 -11.29
N GLY A 428 -1.87 2.20 -10.84
CA GLY A 428 -1.77 1.84 -9.45
C GLY A 428 -2.45 0.52 -9.13
N TYR A 429 -2.50 0.22 -7.87
CA TYR A 429 -3.24 -0.90 -7.31
C TYR A 429 -4.29 -0.32 -6.36
N PRO A 430 -5.52 -0.86 -6.35
CA PRO A 430 -6.48 -0.45 -5.33
C PRO A 430 -5.87 -0.77 -3.98
N ILE A 431 -6.08 0.14 -3.05
CA ILE A 431 -5.68 -0.11 -1.67
C ILE A 431 -6.54 -1.26 -1.17
N ASP A 432 -5.97 -2.46 -1.22
CA ASP A 432 -6.63 -3.65 -0.77
C ASP A 432 -5.90 -4.20 0.46
N GLU A 433 -6.57 -4.10 1.58
CA GLU A 433 -6.17 -4.80 2.79
C GLU A 433 -6.83 -6.19 2.89
N TYR A 434 -7.60 -6.60 1.84
CA TYR A 434 -8.50 -7.73 1.90
C TYR A 434 -7.98 -8.90 1.07
N THR A 435 -7.81 -10.01 1.71
CA THR A 435 -7.34 -11.24 1.10
C THR A 435 -8.49 -12.17 0.69
N THR A 436 -9.61 -11.58 0.26
CA THR A 436 -10.79 -12.32 -0.23
C THR A 436 -11.25 -11.78 -1.58
N VAL A 437 -11.78 -12.66 -2.44
CA VAL A 437 -12.32 -12.25 -3.76
C VAL A 437 -13.43 -11.21 -3.61
N TYR A 438 -14.33 -11.41 -2.63
CA TYR A 438 -15.36 -10.42 -2.32
C TYR A 438 -14.76 -9.06 -1.97
N GLY A 439 -13.73 -9.03 -1.09
CA GLY A 439 -13.08 -7.79 -0.66
C GLY A 439 -12.45 -7.03 -1.82
N LEU A 440 -11.78 -7.74 -2.75
CA LEU A 440 -11.21 -7.16 -3.95
C LEU A 440 -12.27 -6.48 -4.81
N TYR A 441 -13.32 -7.20 -5.22
CA TYR A 441 -14.39 -6.62 -6.03
C TYR A 441 -15.16 -5.53 -5.30
N ASN A 442 -15.35 -5.66 -3.98
CA ASN A 442 -15.99 -4.63 -3.17
C ASN A 442 -15.21 -3.32 -3.19
N ALA A 443 -13.89 -3.38 -3.09
CA ALA A 443 -13.04 -2.19 -3.18
C ALA A 443 -13.04 -1.57 -4.59
N TRP A 444 -13.09 -2.41 -5.62
CA TRP A 444 -12.91 -1.97 -7.01
C TRP A 444 -14.19 -1.53 -7.70
N MET A 445 -15.31 -2.18 -7.44
CA MET A 445 -16.48 -2.00 -8.29
C MET A 445 -17.84 -1.99 -7.56
N ASN A 446 -17.84 -1.86 -6.22
CA ASN A 446 -19.12 -1.76 -5.53
C ASN A 446 -19.73 -0.35 -5.71
N PRO A 447 -20.92 -0.25 -6.37
CA PRO A 447 -21.57 1.04 -6.61
C PRO A 447 -21.98 1.77 -5.33
N LYS A 448 -22.00 1.11 -4.19
CA LYS A 448 -22.20 1.73 -2.87
C LYS A 448 -21.17 2.84 -2.58
N TYR A 449 -19.94 2.68 -3.08
CA TYR A 449 -18.86 3.66 -2.93
C TYR A 449 -18.75 4.62 -4.13
N TYR A 450 -19.72 4.58 -5.04
CA TYR A 450 -19.72 5.51 -6.17
C TYR A 450 -19.89 6.94 -5.69
N ALA A 451 -18.97 7.80 -6.09
CA ALA A 451 -19.06 9.24 -5.92
C ALA A 451 -19.04 9.93 -7.29
N PRO A 452 -19.95 10.87 -7.59
CA PRO A 452 -19.89 11.65 -8.82
C PRO A 452 -18.55 12.38 -8.98
N VAL A 453 -18.11 12.58 -10.23
CA VAL A 453 -16.92 13.39 -10.52
C VAL A 453 -17.06 14.78 -9.89
N GLY A 454 -16.02 15.25 -9.21
CA GLY A 454 -16.02 16.49 -8.44
C GLY A 454 -16.42 16.32 -6.97
N THR A 455 -16.97 15.16 -6.57
CA THR A 455 -17.29 14.83 -5.17
C THR A 455 -16.17 14.01 -4.58
N VAL A 456 -15.69 14.42 -3.40
CA VAL A 456 -14.62 13.70 -2.71
C VAL A 456 -15.14 12.39 -2.11
N ASP A 457 -14.59 11.28 -2.55
CA ASP A 457 -14.73 10.00 -1.87
C ASP A 457 -13.67 9.86 -0.77
N GLN A 458 -14.12 9.70 0.47
CA GLN A 458 -13.24 9.54 1.63
C GLN A 458 -12.76 8.09 1.79
N THR A 459 -13.46 7.11 1.20
CA THR A 459 -13.18 5.68 1.40
C THR A 459 -12.04 5.16 0.54
N LYS A 460 -11.65 5.90 -0.51
CA LYS A 460 -10.67 5.48 -1.53
C LYS A 460 -11.04 4.16 -2.22
N GLN A 461 -12.30 3.77 -2.17
CA GLN A 461 -12.85 2.59 -2.86
C GLN A 461 -13.58 3.06 -4.12
N ASN A 462 -13.70 2.18 -5.12
CA ASN A 462 -14.36 2.51 -6.39
C ASN A 462 -13.88 3.85 -6.98
N ILE A 463 -12.57 4.11 -6.91
CA ILE A 463 -11.98 5.35 -7.44
C ILE A 463 -12.17 5.48 -8.95
N GLU A 464 -12.30 4.36 -9.66
CA GLU A 464 -12.64 4.25 -11.09
C GLU A 464 -14.05 4.70 -11.43
N ARG A 465 -14.86 5.06 -10.45
CA ARG A 465 -16.23 5.55 -10.66
C ARG A 465 -17.14 4.54 -11.38
N TRP A 466 -17.00 3.26 -11.05
CA TRP A 466 -17.88 2.23 -11.56
C TRP A 466 -19.29 2.34 -10.98
N ASN A 467 -20.32 2.39 -11.84
CA ASN A 467 -21.72 2.51 -11.42
C ASN A 467 -22.61 1.61 -12.29
N ASP A 468 -22.70 0.35 -11.93
CA ASP A 468 -23.49 -0.66 -12.65
C ASP A 468 -24.51 -1.32 -11.72
N PRO A 469 -25.81 -1.24 -12.03
CA PRO A 469 -26.88 -1.81 -11.21
C PRO A 469 -26.79 -3.32 -11.04
N GLN A 470 -26.26 -4.06 -12.03
CA GLN A 470 -26.09 -5.52 -11.91
C GLN A 470 -25.01 -5.86 -10.89
N THR A 471 -23.94 -5.10 -10.88
CA THR A 471 -22.88 -5.25 -9.87
C THR A 471 -23.45 -5.04 -8.47
N ALA A 472 -24.26 -3.98 -8.25
CA ALA A 472 -24.93 -3.73 -6.96
C ALA A 472 -25.78 -4.92 -6.51
N LYS A 473 -26.51 -5.55 -7.45
CA LYS A 473 -27.31 -6.75 -7.17
C LYS A 473 -26.45 -7.91 -6.67
N PHE A 474 -25.32 -8.20 -7.33
CA PHE A 474 -24.47 -9.32 -6.93
C PHE A 474 -23.81 -9.10 -5.57
N PHE A 475 -23.46 -7.85 -5.20
CA PHE A 475 -23.02 -7.54 -3.84
C PHE A 475 -24.12 -7.82 -2.82
N ALA A 476 -25.35 -7.37 -3.07
CA ALA A 476 -26.49 -7.65 -2.20
C ALA A 476 -26.79 -9.16 -2.11
N ASP A 477 -26.72 -9.90 -3.23
CA ASP A 477 -26.89 -11.37 -3.25
C ASP A 477 -25.84 -12.07 -2.37
N TYR A 478 -24.58 -11.63 -2.42
CA TYR A 478 -23.50 -12.17 -1.59
C TYR A 478 -23.72 -11.90 -0.08
N GLU A 479 -24.09 -10.67 0.26
CA GLU A 479 -24.33 -10.24 1.64
C GLU A 479 -25.52 -10.96 2.28
N ASN A 480 -26.56 -11.25 1.49
CA ASN A 480 -27.75 -11.99 1.92
C ASN A 480 -27.63 -13.52 1.79
N ALA A 481 -26.51 -14.02 1.25
CA ALA A 481 -26.34 -15.47 1.02
C ALA A 481 -26.22 -16.24 2.33
N THR A 482 -27.01 -17.31 2.44
CA THR A 482 -27.00 -18.23 3.59
C THR A 482 -26.18 -19.50 3.34
N THR A 483 -25.83 -19.78 2.07
CA THR A 483 -25.06 -20.96 1.65
C THR A 483 -23.83 -20.56 0.84
N ASP A 484 -22.82 -21.44 0.80
CA ASP A 484 -21.62 -21.22 -0.04
C ASP A 484 -21.98 -21.21 -1.53
N ALA A 485 -22.95 -22.02 -1.96
CA ALA A 485 -23.41 -22.03 -3.35
C ALA A 485 -23.96 -20.66 -3.77
N GLN A 486 -24.74 -20.01 -2.91
CA GLN A 486 -25.25 -18.64 -3.17
C GLN A 486 -24.11 -17.61 -3.21
N ARG A 487 -23.16 -17.70 -2.29
CA ARG A 487 -21.97 -16.83 -2.29
C ARG A 487 -21.15 -16.98 -3.56
N ASN A 488 -20.89 -18.22 -3.95
CA ASN A 488 -20.13 -18.52 -5.17
C ASN A 488 -20.85 -18.00 -6.43
N ALA A 489 -22.17 -18.16 -6.52
CA ALA A 489 -22.96 -17.64 -7.64
C ALA A 489 -22.89 -16.10 -7.73
N ALA A 490 -22.92 -15.42 -6.59
CA ALA A 490 -22.76 -13.96 -6.55
C ALA A 490 -21.35 -13.52 -6.99
N ILE A 491 -20.29 -14.22 -6.53
CA ILE A 491 -18.91 -13.97 -6.99
C ILE A 491 -18.78 -14.21 -8.49
N GLU A 492 -19.31 -15.32 -9.03
CA GLU A 492 -19.31 -15.58 -10.49
C GLU A 492 -20.01 -14.45 -11.26
N GLY A 493 -21.08 -13.88 -10.70
CA GLY A 493 -21.75 -12.71 -11.26
C GLY A 493 -20.85 -11.48 -11.29
N LEU A 494 -20.10 -11.21 -10.21
CA LEU A 494 -19.13 -10.12 -10.13
C LEU A 494 -17.96 -10.31 -11.12
N GLU A 495 -17.42 -11.52 -11.23
CA GLU A 495 -16.42 -11.89 -12.24
C GLU A 495 -16.90 -11.57 -13.66
N GLY A 496 -18.15 -11.94 -13.97
CA GLY A 496 -18.77 -11.64 -15.26
C GLY A 496 -18.82 -10.15 -15.54
N ARG A 497 -19.25 -9.35 -14.57
CA ARG A 497 -19.28 -7.89 -14.72
C ARG A 497 -17.89 -7.29 -14.89
N PHE A 498 -16.88 -7.84 -14.21
CA PHE A 498 -15.50 -7.40 -14.38
C PHE A 498 -14.96 -7.73 -15.77
N VAL A 499 -15.18 -8.97 -16.25
CA VAL A 499 -14.74 -9.42 -17.58
C VAL A 499 -15.38 -8.59 -18.70
N GLU A 500 -16.70 -8.38 -18.63
CA GLU A 500 -17.46 -7.66 -19.66
C GLU A 500 -17.23 -6.16 -19.61
N GLY A 501 -17.32 -5.58 -18.42
CA GLY A 501 -17.29 -4.12 -18.21
C GLY A 501 -15.90 -3.52 -18.17
N GLN A 502 -14.92 -4.31 -17.80
CA GLN A 502 -13.54 -3.88 -17.56
C GLN A 502 -13.48 -2.55 -16.80
N PRO A 503 -14.01 -2.51 -15.56
CA PRO A 503 -14.02 -1.29 -14.75
C PRO A 503 -12.60 -0.80 -14.50
N TRP A 504 -11.63 -1.69 -14.58
CA TRP A 504 -10.22 -1.48 -14.38
C TRP A 504 -9.39 -2.35 -15.33
N LEU A 505 -8.40 -1.77 -15.99
CA LEU A 505 -7.58 -2.49 -16.99
C LEU A 505 -6.33 -3.05 -16.30
N ILE A 506 -6.42 -4.28 -15.81
CA ILE A 506 -5.29 -4.94 -15.14
C ILE A 506 -4.12 -5.11 -16.13
N LEU A 507 -2.92 -4.74 -15.69
CA LEU A 507 -1.66 -4.77 -16.47
C LEU A 507 -0.73 -5.89 -16.01
N SER A 508 -0.54 -6.00 -14.70
CA SER A 508 0.38 -6.94 -14.08
C SER A 508 -0.11 -7.35 -12.69
N TYR A 509 0.51 -8.37 -12.12
CA TYR A 509 0.29 -8.71 -10.72
C TYR A 509 1.26 -7.92 -9.83
N TYR A 510 0.68 -7.17 -8.89
CA TYR A 510 1.44 -6.31 -7.99
C TYR A 510 2.21 -7.13 -6.96
N GLN A 511 3.48 -6.80 -6.79
CA GLN A 511 4.37 -7.46 -5.83
C GLN A 511 4.63 -6.56 -4.64
N GLY A 512 4.61 -7.14 -3.45
CA GLY A 512 5.08 -6.47 -2.24
C GLY A 512 6.59 -6.45 -2.20
N TYR A 513 7.19 -5.31 -2.50
CA TYR A 513 8.65 -5.18 -2.50
C TYR A 513 9.21 -5.29 -1.08
N ALA A 514 10.26 -6.06 -0.94
CA ALA A 514 11.06 -6.13 0.28
C ALA A 514 12.52 -6.40 -0.10
N ASP A 515 13.40 -5.49 0.25
CA ASP A 515 14.82 -5.49 -0.08
C ASP A 515 15.62 -5.21 1.20
N TRP A 516 16.66 -6.00 1.44
CA TRP A 516 17.43 -5.81 2.68
C TRP A 516 18.89 -6.25 2.54
N ASN A 517 19.71 -5.70 3.42
CA ASN A 517 21.06 -6.15 3.69
C ASN A 517 21.05 -6.99 4.99
N ASP A 518 21.37 -8.27 4.90
CA ASP A 518 21.27 -9.23 6.01
C ASP A 518 22.52 -9.29 6.91
N THR A 519 23.44 -8.35 6.80
CA THR A 519 24.66 -8.33 7.62
C THR A 519 24.37 -8.07 9.10
N LYS A 520 23.43 -7.17 9.41
CA LYS A 520 23.11 -6.77 10.78
C LYS A 520 22.07 -7.66 11.45
N VAL A 521 21.12 -8.18 10.68
CA VAL A 521 19.98 -8.97 11.19
C VAL A 521 19.64 -10.14 10.27
N LYS A 522 19.01 -11.17 10.86
CA LYS A 522 18.40 -12.31 10.17
C LYS A 522 16.94 -12.45 10.60
N GLY A 523 16.14 -13.17 9.81
CA GLY A 523 14.76 -13.48 10.13
C GLY A 523 13.72 -12.91 9.14
N PHE A 524 14.17 -12.34 8.03
CA PHE A 524 13.27 -11.90 6.94
C PHE A 524 12.53 -13.08 6.29
N PRO A 525 11.33 -12.87 5.76
CA PRO A 525 10.66 -13.87 4.93
C PRO A 525 11.45 -14.09 3.63
N THR A 526 11.30 -15.27 3.06
CA THR A 526 11.94 -15.69 1.80
C THR A 526 10.99 -16.58 1.01
N ASP A 527 11.29 -16.88 -0.26
CA ASP A 527 10.50 -17.82 -1.06
C ASP A 527 10.39 -19.21 -0.40
N ALA A 528 11.44 -19.64 0.32
CA ALA A 528 11.42 -20.92 1.07
C ALA A 528 10.62 -20.85 2.37
N ASN A 529 10.41 -19.66 2.94
CA ASN A 529 9.65 -19.42 4.16
C ASN A 529 8.84 -18.11 4.07
N PRO A 530 7.77 -18.09 3.28
CA PRO A 530 6.94 -16.91 3.04
C PRO A 530 5.92 -16.71 4.17
N TYR A 531 6.37 -16.43 5.37
CA TYR A 531 5.48 -16.33 6.54
C TYR A 531 4.68 -15.01 6.58
N TRP A 532 5.16 -13.97 5.89
CA TRP A 532 4.55 -12.64 5.79
C TRP A 532 5.12 -11.90 4.59
N ARG A 533 4.48 -10.79 4.12
CA ARG A 533 5.13 -9.89 3.17
C ARG A 533 6.34 -9.24 3.84
N GLY A 534 7.42 -9.01 3.11
CA GLY A 534 8.72 -8.66 3.67
C GLY A 534 8.98 -7.16 3.89
N ASP A 535 8.06 -6.28 3.56
CA ASP A 535 8.17 -4.83 3.77
C ASP A 535 8.28 -4.45 5.26
N PRO A 536 8.71 -3.23 5.61
CA PRO A 536 8.75 -2.77 6.99
C PRO A 536 7.38 -2.82 7.68
N ASN A 537 7.20 -3.81 8.56
CA ASN A 537 5.97 -4.04 9.33
C ASN A 537 6.28 -4.74 10.67
N PRO A 538 5.37 -4.67 11.68
CA PRO A 538 5.63 -5.22 13.00
C PRO A 538 5.81 -6.74 13.02
N VAL A 539 5.12 -7.49 12.17
CA VAL A 539 5.23 -8.95 12.15
C VAL A 539 6.64 -9.38 11.76
N VAL A 540 7.23 -8.76 10.75
CA VAL A 540 8.62 -9.01 10.33
C VAL A 540 9.60 -8.46 11.37
N ALA A 541 9.43 -7.20 11.82
CA ALA A 541 10.33 -6.57 12.79
C ALA A 541 10.50 -7.40 14.08
N LEU A 542 9.43 -8.06 14.53
CA LEU A 542 9.43 -8.95 15.70
C LEU A 542 10.14 -10.30 15.47
N GLN A 543 10.51 -10.64 14.23
CA GLN A 543 11.31 -11.84 13.90
C GLN A 543 12.79 -11.51 13.67
N LEU A 544 13.12 -10.23 13.41
CA LEU A 544 14.49 -9.81 13.12
C LEU A 544 15.38 -9.94 14.35
N LYS A 545 16.44 -10.73 14.23
CA LYS A 545 17.43 -10.96 15.29
C LYS A 545 18.79 -10.42 14.88
N PRO A 546 19.47 -9.64 15.73
CA PRO A 546 20.84 -9.21 15.47
C PRO A 546 21.77 -10.40 15.20
N THR A 547 22.70 -10.25 14.25
CA THR A 547 23.68 -11.29 13.91
C THR A 547 24.84 -11.39 14.90
N GLY A 548 24.99 -10.38 15.82
CA GLY A 548 26.09 -10.35 16.78
C GLY A 548 27.43 -9.92 16.17
N LYS A 549 27.43 -9.34 14.96
CA LYS A 549 28.63 -8.83 14.27
C LYS A 549 28.70 -7.32 14.34
#